data_0a6467df7988ec73dee48ae87328a21f
#
_entry.id   0a6467df7988ec73dee48ae87328a21f
#
_cell.length_a   1.000
_cell.length_b   1.000
_cell.length_c   1.000
_cell.angle_alpha   90.00
_cell.angle_beta   90.00
_cell.angle_gamma   90.00
#
_symmetry.space_group_name_H-M   'P 1'
#
loop_
_entity.id
_entity.type
_entity.pdbx_description
1 polymer ?
#
loop_
_entity_poly.entity_id
_entity_poly.type
_entity_poly.pdbx_seq_one_letter_code
_entity_poly.pdbx_strand_id
1 'polypeptide(L)'
;MLGLISVGNAQITGYTAELDTAFGDIPSGDPLAGLAYHGVYDIYATFTSPEDVLSSLYALNDPSTTTPAMGIEAPCGCFNPTPSPLLIDVSNNALLFEGFPEYAYDSFWTIGMADVMDEGELPQYTSLQVPNNLCEGFTITDGIIFGVGGGENGFPANMVAGDDLKILVARVTTCGDFSLNACAQVFVGGSQDTTCCVQQWCPDEPLFVEHVVLGCTNPDACNYNAFANQDDASCVFVAATCDDMNELTVGDVYQDDCDCKGYSCYDPFACNFSTAGLQDDDLCFYVFQYDIEGTTDPFSSTLQVYTYTGTAGSTYEWTVDGGSVTDGEGMNVLNVVWTDEGNGSICVVETTADGCVGQEVCLDVIVRLSSVQELPQGQFEVYPNPARDWLQLQWTGPVLHGARILLRDASGRVVMDQQVAEQESLDVSSLGAGAYVLEFTVPEWGSIQRQVVIQ
;
A
#
# COMPACT_ATOMS: atom_id res chain seq x y z
N MET A 1 73.88 3.88 34.95
CA MET A 1 72.94 2.96 34.34
C MET A 1 72.25 3.71 33.22
N LEU A 2 72.84 3.67 32.04
CA LEU A 2 72.18 4.21 30.82
C LEU A 2 71.16 3.14 30.37
N GLY A 3 69.91 3.45 30.54
CA GLY A 3 68.87 2.66 29.94
C GLY A 3 68.99 2.76 28.42
N LEU A 4 69.24 1.64 27.77
CA LEU A 4 69.01 1.47 26.34
C LEU A 4 67.53 1.65 26.12
N ILE A 5 67.15 2.81 25.61
CA ILE A 5 65.86 2.98 24.94
C ILE A 5 65.98 2.12 23.68
N SER A 6 65.36 0.96 23.69
CA SER A 6 65.06 0.21 22.48
C SER A 6 64.20 1.12 21.61
N VAL A 7 64.81 1.75 20.64
CA VAL A 7 64.06 2.38 19.54
C VAL A 7 63.34 1.19 18.85
N GLY A 8 62.08 1.00 19.15
CA GLY A 8 61.26 0.06 18.42
C GLY A 8 61.40 0.38 16.95
N ASN A 9 61.72 -0.62 16.12
CA ASN A 9 61.69 -0.47 14.69
C ASN A 9 60.25 -0.15 14.28
N ALA A 10 59.93 1.13 14.18
CA ALA A 10 58.72 1.53 13.56
C ALA A 10 58.81 1.10 12.08
N GLN A 11 57.81 0.44 11.61
CA GLN A 11 57.74 -0.03 10.25
C GLN A 11 56.32 0.23 9.70
N ILE A 12 56.29 0.74 8.48
CA ILE A 12 55.11 0.55 7.67
C ILE A 12 54.95 -0.97 7.52
N THR A 13 53.78 -1.46 7.83
CA THR A 13 53.49 -2.91 7.78
C THR A 13 52.94 -3.34 6.42
N GLY A 14 52.43 -2.39 5.65
CA GLY A 14 51.87 -2.64 4.32
C GLY A 14 50.84 -1.61 3.91
N TYR A 15 50.17 -1.91 2.84
CA TYR A 15 48.96 -1.25 2.42
C TYR A 15 47.75 -2.14 2.69
N THR A 16 46.62 -1.53 3.04
CA THR A 16 45.32 -2.20 3.16
C THR A 16 44.26 -1.42 2.42
N ALA A 17 43.27 -2.13 1.87
CA ALA A 17 42.11 -1.52 1.27
C ALA A 17 40.88 -1.74 2.14
N GLU A 18 40.09 -0.72 2.32
CA GLU A 18 38.77 -0.78 2.98
C GLU A 18 37.71 -0.37 1.94
N LEU A 19 36.68 -1.19 1.78
CA LEU A 19 35.53 -0.84 0.94
C LEU A 19 34.68 0.19 1.70
N ASP A 20 34.59 1.41 1.16
CA ASP A 20 33.74 2.48 1.70
C ASP A 20 32.30 2.30 1.21
N THR A 21 32.13 2.17 -0.10
CA THR A 21 30.81 2.05 -0.75
C THR A 21 30.90 1.13 -1.96
N ALA A 22 29.84 0.36 -2.21
CA ALA A 22 29.66 -0.38 -3.47
C ALA A 22 28.31 -0.02 -4.08
N PHE A 23 28.32 0.24 -5.37
CA PHE A 23 27.13 0.57 -6.13
C PHE A 23 26.62 -0.67 -6.87
N GLY A 24 25.30 -0.87 -6.82
CA GLY A 24 24.60 -1.81 -7.68
C GLY A 24 24.21 -1.21 -9.01
N ASP A 25 23.08 -1.65 -9.55
CA ASP A 25 22.49 -1.05 -10.74
C ASP A 25 21.93 0.34 -10.40
N ILE A 26 22.34 1.35 -11.19
CA ILE A 26 21.88 2.75 -11.03
C ILE A 26 21.15 3.14 -12.31
N PRO A 27 19.87 3.62 -12.21
CA PRO A 27 19.09 4.00 -13.37
C PRO A 27 19.75 5.10 -14.23
N SER A 28 19.63 4.98 -15.55
CA SER A 28 20.15 5.98 -16.49
C SER A 28 19.39 7.31 -16.39
N GLY A 29 19.84 8.23 -15.64
CA GLY A 29 19.20 9.54 -15.37
C GLY A 29 19.47 9.99 -13.95
N ASP A 30 19.97 9.10 -13.12
CA ASP A 30 20.55 9.44 -11.84
C ASP A 30 21.90 10.15 -12.04
N PRO A 31 22.23 11.20 -11.26
CA PRO A 31 23.54 11.84 -11.29
C PRO A 31 24.71 10.88 -11.10
N LEU A 32 24.49 9.78 -10.40
CA LEU A 32 25.48 8.74 -10.11
C LEU A 32 25.45 7.56 -11.12
N ALA A 33 24.69 7.65 -12.21
CA ALA A 33 24.58 6.55 -13.20
C ALA A 33 25.94 6.06 -13.74
N GLY A 34 26.95 6.92 -13.76
CA GLY A 34 28.32 6.55 -14.14
C GLY A 34 29.03 5.65 -13.13
N LEU A 35 28.48 5.48 -11.93
CA LEU A 35 29.03 4.68 -10.85
C LEU A 35 28.36 3.29 -10.73
N ALA A 36 27.42 2.94 -11.62
CA ALA A 36 26.82 1.63 -11.60
C ALA A 36 27.91 0.52 -11.57
N TYR A 37 27.77 -0.39 -10.64
CA TYR A 37 28.70 -1.51 -10.40
C TYR A 37 30.13 -1.11 -10.03
N HIS A 38 30.35 0.11 -9.51
CA HIS A 38 31.65 0.53 -9.00
C HIS A 38 31.74 0.26 -7.49
N GLY A 39 32.94 -0.07 -7.02
CA GLY A 39 33.34 -0.03 -5.62
C GLY A 39 34.26 1.16 -5.36
N VAL A 40 34.06 1.78 -4.21
CA VAL A 40 34.89 2.86 -3.67
C VAL A 40 35.80 2.30 -2.58
N TYR A 41 37.09 2.36 -2.78
CA TYR A 41 38.07 1.79 -1.88
C TYR A 41 39.00 2.86 -1.33
N ASP A 42 39.07 2.96 0.00
CA ASP A 42 40.05 3.74 0.71
C ASP A 42 41.29 2.90 1.00
N ILE A 43 42.44 3.35 0.52
CA ILE A 43 43.71 2.65 0.66
C ILE A 43 44.53 3.31 1.73
N TYR A 44 44.94 2.54 2.73
CA TYR A 44 45.68 3.00 3.86
C TYR A 44 47.09 2.39 3.90
N ALA A 45 48.09 3.21 4.19
CA ALA A 45 49.36 2.74 4.72
C ALA A 45 49.21 2.41 6.21
N THR A 46 49.68 1.26 6.64
CA THR A 46 49.54 0.79 8.04
C THR A 46 50.88 0.80 8.76
N PHE A 47 50.84 1.15 10.07
CA PHE A 47 52.02 1.43 10.87
C PHE A 47 52.07 0.60 12.18
N THR A 48 53.24 0.59 12.82
CA THR A 48 53.39 -0.07 14.12
C THR A 48 53.39 0.91 15.30
N SER A 49 53.48 2.22 15.05
CA SER A 49 53.49 3.26 16.09
C SER A 49 52.56 4.42 15.72
N PRO A 50 51.78 4.92 16.68
CA PRO A 50 50.88 6.07 16.46
C PRO A 50 51.63 7.39 16.18
N GLU A 51 52.92 7.46 16.52
CA GLU A 51 53.76 8.66 16.34
C GLU A 51 54.50 8.66 15.00
N ASP A 52 54.36 7.60 14.18
CA ASP A 52 54.99 7.52 12.86
C ASP A 52 54.32 8.51 11.88
N VAL A 53 55.16 9.09 11.03
CA VAL A 53 54.73 10.10 10.08
C VAL A 53 55.02 9.63 8.67
N LEU A 54 53.98 9.56 7.82
CA LEU A 54 54.14 9.35 6.39
C LEU A 54 54.54 10.67 5.72
N SER A 55 55.81 10.77 5.34
CA SER A 55 56.30 12.01 4.70
C SER A 55 56.11 12.05 3.21
N SER A 56 56.16 10.89 2.56
CA SER A 56 55.97 10.82 1.08
C SER A 56 55.68 9.41 0.57
N LEU A 57 55.03 9.37 -0.59
CA LEU A 57 54.92 8.24 -1.48
C LEU A 57 55.76 8.52 -2.72
N TYR A 58 56.54 7.55 -3.23
CA TYR A 58 57.44 7.81 -4.30
C TYR A 58 57.76 6.58 -5.17
N ALA A 59 58.23 6.89 -6.40
CA ALA A 59 58.98 5.98 -7.23
C ALA A 59 60.27 6.68 -7.69
N LEU A 60 61.42 6.00 -7.66
CA LEU A 60 62.67 6.57 -8.10
C LEU A 60 63.25 5.73 -9.22
N ASN A 61 63.55 6.39 -10.36
CA ASN A 61 64.24 5.78 -11.49
C ASN A 61 65.76 5.79 -11.18
N ASP A 62 66.16 5.01 -10.18
CA ASP A 62 67.58 4.79 -9.86
C ASP A 62 68.04 3.42 -10.37
N PRO A 63 68.89 3.37 -11.39
CA PRO A 63 69.38 2.09 -11.93
C PRO A 63 70.19 1.26 -10.93
N SER A 64 70.50 1.84 -9.74
CA SER A 64 71.17 1.12 -8.65
C SER A 64 70.22 0.50 -7.64
N THR A 65 68.90 0.86 -7.72
CA THR A 65 67.85 0.36 -6.86
C THR A 65 66.72 -0.25 -7.69
N THR A 66 66.10 -1.31 -7.20
CA THR A 66 64.92 -1.93 -7.82
C THR A 66 63.62 -1.32 -7.22
N THR A 67 63.56 0.03 -7.13
CA THR A 67 62.34 0.68 -6.71
C THR A 67 61.21 0.37 -7.69
N PRO A 68 60.09 -0.19 -7.26
CA PRO A 68 58.96 -0.40 -8.11
C PRO A 68 58.35 0.93 -8.59
N ALA A 69 57.75 0.89 -9.75
CA ALA A 69 56.97 2.02 -10.21
C ALA A 69 55.81 2.29 -9.27
N MET A 70 55.47 3.57 -9.04
CA MET A 70 54.28 3.97 -8.31
C MET A 70 53.11 4.05 -9.27
N GLY A 71 51.96 3.48 -8.91
CA GLY A 71 50.77 3.56 -9.74
C GLY A 71 49.60 2.75 -9.23
N ILE A 72 48.50 2.97 -9.88
CA ILE A 72 47.26 2.19 -9.75
C ILE A 72 46.99 1.55 -11.12
N GLU A 73 46.91 0.24 -11.14
CA GLU A 73 46.49 -0.51 -12.31
C GLU A 73 45.07 -1.00 -12.11
N ALA A 74 44.11 -0.38 -12.75
CA ALA A 74 42.69 -0.72 -12.73
C ALA A 74 42.22 -0.96 -14.18
N PRO A 75 42.16 -2.21 -14.66
CA PRO A 75 41.80 -2.53 -16.05
C PRO A 75 40.42 -2.04 -16.48
N CYS A 76 39.48 -1.90 -15.52
CA CYS A 76 38.17 -1.30 -15.76
C CYS A 76 38.21 0.24 -15.88
N GLY A 77 39.32 0.87 -15.52
CA GLY A 77 39.43 2.30 -15.32
C GLY A 77 39.10 2.72 -13.90
N CYS A 78 39.34 3.98 -13.57
CA CYS A 78 38.88 4.58 -12.33
C CYS A 78 37.87 5.68 -12.63
N PHE A 79 36.92 5.84 -11.76
CA PHE A 79 35.98 6.94 -11.82
C PHE A 79 36.67 8.25 -11.41
N ASN A 80 36.58 9.24 -12.27
CA ASN A 80 37.14 10.56 -12.04
C ASN A 80 36.24 11.58 -12.78
N PRO A 81 35.29 12.21 -12.08
CA PRO A 81 34.30 13.11 -12.68
C PRO A 81 34.92 14.43 -13.13
N THR A 82 36.10 14.78 -12.64
CA THR A 82 36.82 15.97 -13.05
C THR A 82 38.02 15.62 -13.94
N PRO A 83 38.32 16.43 -14.98
CA PRO A 83 39.51 16.22 -15.79
C PRO A 83 40.76 16.55 -14.95
N SER A 84 41.47 15.57 -14.46
CA SER A 84 42.58 15.62 -13.49
C SER A 84 42.03 15.73 -12.08
N PRO A 85 42.71 15.63 -11.03
CA PRO A 85 44.13 15.50 -10.82
C PRO A 85 44.57 14.20 -10.18
N LEU A 86 45.86 14.00 -10.19
CA LEU A 86 46.54 12.93 -9.49
C LEU A 86 46.32 12.96 -7.97
N LEU A 87 46.07 14.11 -7.41
CA LEU A 87 45.90 14.34 -5.96
C LEU A 87 44.52 14.87 -5.61
N ILE A 88 44.14 14.69 -4.37
CA ILE A 88 42.98 15.35 -3.78
C ILE A 88 43.03 16.87 -4.08
N ASP A 89 41.96 17.44 -4.57
CA ASP A 89 41.86 18.85 -4.93
C ASP A 89 40.56 19.48 -4.41
N VAL A 90 40.27 20.68 -4.87
CA VAL A 90 39.11 21.45 -4.46
C VAL A 90 37.77 20.78 -4.82
N SER A 91 37.73 19.82 -5.75
CA SER A 91 36.54 19.05 -6.07
C SER A 91 36.15 18.08 -4.96
N ASN A 92 37.13 17.58 -4.21
CA ASN A 92 36.94 16.73 -3.02
C ASN A 92 36.54 17.55 -1.77
N ASN A 93 35.60 18.47 -1.93
CA ASN A 93 35.08 19.33 -0.86
C ASN A 93 33.62 18.92 -0.55
N ALA A 94 33.40 18.42 0.67
CA ALA A 94 32.08 17.99 1.11
C ALA A 94 30.98 19.05 0.93
N LEU A 95 31.33 20.34 0.95
CA LEU A 95 30.35 21.40 0.69
C LEU A 95 29.84 21.43 -0.76
N LEU A 96 30.54 20.80 -1.69
CA LEU A 96 30.13 20.71 -3.10
C LEU A 96 29.28 19.49 -3.40
N PHE A 97 29.28 18.48 -2.54
CA PHE A 97 28.61 17.19 -2.81
C PHE A 97 27.08 17.29 -2.91
N GLU A 98 26.47 18.33 -2.32
CA GLU A 98 25.03 18.60 -2.51
C GLU A 98 24.70 18.96 -3.98
N GLY A 99 25.60 19.66 -4.66
CA GLY A 99 25.42 20.08 -6.06
C GLY A 99 26.04 19.15 -7.09
N PHE A 100 27.06 18.39 -6.69
CA PHE A 100 27.87 17.49 -7.52
C PHE A 100 28.14 16.21 -6.71
N PRO A 101 27.15 15.35 -6.50
CA PRO A 101 27.29 14.18 -5.63
C PRO A 101 28.36 13.19 -6.11
N GLU A 102 28.64 13.16 -7.41
CA GLU A 102 29.69 12.32 -8.00
C GLU A 102 31.09 12.66 -7.51
N TYR A 103 31.36 13.89 -7.06
CA TYR A 103 32.68 14.28 -6.54
C TYR A 103 33.05 13.58 -5.23
N ALA A 104 32.08 13.11 -4.47
CA ALA A 104 32.33 12.32 -3.27
C ALA A 104 33.05 10.99 -3.56
N TYR A 105 33.02 10.54 -4.80
CA TYR A 105 33.52 9.24 -5.25
C TYR A 105 34.69 9.35 -6.23
N ASP A 106 35.30 10.52 -6.32
CA ASP A 106 36.48 10.75 -7.15
C ASP A 106 37.66 9.88 -6.69
N SER A 107 38.49 9.44 -7.65
CA SER A 107 39.71 8.68 -7.36
C SER A 107 40.92 9.62 -7.29
N PHE A 108 41.69 9.51 -6.21
CA PHE A 108 42.84 10.39 -5.98
C PHE A 108 43.92 9.77 -5.11
N TRP A 109 45.13 10.32 -5.17
CA TRP A 109 46.17 10.10 -4.18
C TRP A 109 46.16 11.20 -3.13
N THR A 110 46.52 10.83 -1.91
CA THR A 110 46.54 11.75 -0.76
C THR A 110 47.57 11.35 0.25
N ILE A 111 47.72 12.15 1.30
CA ILE A 111 48.38 11.79 2.55
C ILE A 111 47.47 12.19 3.70
N GLY A 112 46.64 11.26 4.13
CA GLY A 112 45.78 11.37 5.28
C GLY A 112 44.52 12.24 5.16
N MET A 113 44.16 12.68 3.96
CA MET A 113 42.97 13.53 3.74
C MET A 113 41.97 12.82 2.81
N ALA A 114 40.75 12.70 3.23
CA ALA A 114 39.63 12.23 2.41
C ALA A 114 38.84 13.41 1.80
N ASP A 115 38.88 14.56 2.44
CA ASP A 115 38.24 15.81 2.04
C ASP A 115 39.21 16.97 2.23
N VAL A 116 39.21 17.97 1.35
CA VAL A 116 40.04 19.15 1.47
C VAL A 116 39.69 20.04 2.67
N MET A 117 38.57 19.79 3.31
CA MET A 117 38.15 20.43 4.58
C MET A 117 38.70 19.72 5.83
N ASP A 118 39.33 18.55 5.66
CA ASP A 118 39.96 17.83 6.77
C ASP A 118 41.11 18.69 7.37
N GLU A 119 41.38 18.49 8.65
CA GLU A 119 42.49 19.15 9.32
C GLU A 119 43.83 18.63 8.77
N GLY A 120 44.63 19.51 8.24
CA GLY A 120 45.96 19.15 7.74
C GLY A 120 46.45 20.02 6.60
N GLU A 121 47.44 19.50 5.90
CA GLU A 121 48.02 20.18 4.73
C GLU A 121 47.85 19.30 3.49
N LEU A 122 47.36 19.90 2.40
CA LEU A 122 47.25 19.25 1.09
C LEU A 122 48.61 18.71 0.63
N PRO A 123 48.65 17.45 0.15
CA PRO A 123 49.89 16.89 -0.38
C PRO A 123 50.34 17.62 -1.65
N GLN A 124 51.63 17.69 -1.83
CA GLN A 124 52.28 18.24 -2.98
C GLN A 124 52.91 17.11 -3.81
N TYR A 125 53.14 17.33 -5.10
CA TYR A 125 53.80 16.33 -5.93
C TYR A 125 54.84 16.96 -6.84
N THR A 126 55.86 16.18 -7.17
CA THR A 126 56.76 16.45 -8.28
C THR A 126 56.83 15.18 -9.13
N SER A 127 56.59 15.33 -10.40
CA SER A 127 56.78 14.27 -11.39
C SER A 127 57.17 14.87 -12.71
N LEU A 128 58.04 14.21 -13.44
CA LEU A 128 58.38 14.56 -14.80
C LEU A 128 57.37 14.03 -15.82
N GLN A 129 56.46 13.16 -15.39
CA GLN A 129 55.41 12.55 -16.20
C GLN A 129 54.09 12.59 -15.43
N VAL A 130 53.29 13.60 -15.72
CA VAL A 130 51.91 13.69 -15.19
C VAL A 130 50.97 13.12 -16.22
N PRO A 131 50.33 11.97 -15.99
CA PRO A 131 49.31 11.45 -16.89
C PRO A 131 48.01 12.28 -16.77
N ASN A 132 47.24 12.25 -17.84
CA ASN A 132 45.97 12.98 -17.91
C ASN A 132 44.84 12.22 -17.19
N ASN A 133 45.07 11.00 -16.70
CA ASN A 133 44.10 10.16 -16.04
C ASN A 133 44.80 9.22 -15.05
N LEU A 134 44.31 9.18 -13.82
CA LEU A 134 44.86 8.38 -12.72
C LEU A 134 44.92 6.87 -13.02
N CYS A 135 44.00 6.37 -13.83
CA CYS A 135 43.70 4.95 -13.95
C CYS A 135 43.80 4.37 -15.38
N GLU A 136 44.28 5.12 -16.35
CA GLU A 136 44.64 4.59 -17.66
C GLU A 136 46.09 4.07 -17.67
N GLY A 137 46.38 2.99 -16.88
CA GLY A 137 47.71 2.39 -16.83
C GLY A 137 48.76 3.38 -16.29
N PHE A 138 48.39 4.09 -15.22
CA PHE A 138 49.25 5.14 -14.65
C PHE A 138 50.42 4.53 -13.88
N THR A 139 51.59 4.76 -14.39
CA THR A 139 52.84 4.33 -13.76
C THR A 139 53.81 5.49 -13.69
N ILE A 140 54.09 5.99 -12.49
CA ILE A 140 55.20 6.90 -12.24
C ILE A 140 56.47 6.11 -12.03
N THR A 141 57.48 6.31 -12.85
CA THR A 141 58.80 5.72 -12.68
C THR A 141 59.80 6.62 -11.98
N ASP A 142 59.49 7.94 -11.91
CA ASP A 142 60.30 8.95 -11.23
C ASP A 142 59.39 10.10 -10.79
N GLY A 143 59.02 10.08 -9.53
CA GLY A 143 58.13 11.06 -8.93
C GLY A 143 57.89 10.82 -7.44
N ILE A 144 57.37 11.85 -6.81
CA ILE A 144 57.11 11.85 -5.37
C ILE A 144 55.84 12.64 -5.07
N ILE A 145 55.00 12.10 -4.22
CA ILE A 145 53.92 12.79 -3.54
C ILE A 145 54.38 12.98 -2.12
N PHE A 146 54.29 14.17 -1.61
CA PHE A 146 54.83 14.46 -0.25
C PHE A 146 53.93 15.45 0.50
N GLY A 147 53.84 15.26 1.82
CA GLY A 147 53.24 16.21 2.71
C GLY A 147 54.27 17.29 3.13
N VAL A 148 53.79 18.50 3.30
CA VAL A 148 54.57 19.60 3.78
C VAL A 148 54.35 19.78 5.27
N GLY A 149 55.40 19.65 6.08
CA GLY A 149 55.29 19.81 7.50
C GLY A 149 56.62 19.53 8.23
N GLY A 150 56.63 19.73 9.53
CA GLY A 150 57.79 19.56 10.36
C GLY A 150 58.40 20.91 10.79
N GLY A 151 59.49 20.85 11.52
CA GLY A 151 60.12 21.99 12.16
C GLY A 151 59.51 22.34 13.53
N GLU A 152 59.48 23.63 13.89
CA GLU A 152 59.01 24.03 15.22
C GLU A 152 57.54 23.80 15.50
N ASN A 153 56.69 23.66 14.45
CA ASN A 153 55.24 23.43 14.57
C ASN A 153 54.81 21.94 14.50
N GLY A 154 55.78 21.05 14.29
CA GLY A 154 55.52 19.62 14.15
C GLY A 154 54.90 19.26 12.79
N PHE A 155 54.41 18.02 12.64
CA PHE A 155 53.75 17.54 11.42
C PHE A 155 52.23 17.77 11.50
N PRO A 156 51.58 18.05 10.39
CA PRO A 156 50.11 18.05 10.29
C PRO A 156 49.53 16.74 10.75
N ALA A 157 48.35 16.79 11.38
CA ALA A 157 47.69 15.61 11.97
C ALA A 157 47.43 14.52 10.91
N ASN A 158 47.11 14.90 9.67
CA ASN A 158 46.85 13.96 8.57
C ASN A 158 48.07 13.13 8.16
N MET A 159 49.28 13.57 8.48
CA MET A 159 50.52 12.85 8.17
C MET A 159 50.92 11.84 9.28
N VAL A 160 50.24 11.87 10.42
CA VAL A 160 50.55 11.07 11.61
C VAL A 160 49.66 9.86 11.68
N ALA A 161 50.23 8.66 11.96
CA ALA A 161 49.49 7.41 11.97
C ALA A 161 48.33 7.37 12.98
N GLY A 162 48.50 8.07 14.14
CA GLY A 162 47.48 8.15 15.18
C GLY A 162 47.17 6.79 15.82
N ASP A 163 46.13 6.77 16.63
CA ASP A 163 45.71 5.58 17.37
C ASP A 163 45.24 4.43 16.44
N ASP A 164 44.74 4.77 15.25
CA ASP A 164 44.29 3.81 14.25
C ASP A 164 45.43 3.12 13.51
N LEU A 165 46.65 3.61 13.68
CA LEU A 165 47.89 3.08 13.07
C LEU A 165 47.79 3.04 11.53
N LYS A 166 47.03 3.98 10.91
CA LYS A 166 46.84 4.01 9.49
C LYS A 166 46.72 5.44 8.95
N ILE A 167 47.20 5.65 7.72
CA ILE A 167 47.14 6.93 7.02
C ILE A 167 46.54 6.66 5.63
N LEU A 168 45.48 7.36 5.25
CA LEU A 168 44.88 7.28 3.91
C LEU A 168 45.93 7.71 2.86
N VAL A 169 46.13 6.90 1.81
CA VAL A 169 47.09 7.20 0.76
C VAL A 169 46.46 7.34 -0.62
N ALA A 170 45.30 6.72 -0.84
CA ALA A 170 44.54 6.85 -2.06
C ALA A 170 43.09 6.51 -1.84
N ARG A 171 42.21 7.06 -2.65
CA ARG A 171 40.85 6.55 -2.93
C ARG A 171 40.83 6.04 -4.36
N VAL A 172 40.25 4.86 -4.56
CA VAL A 172 40.10 4.23 -5.87
C VAL A 172 38.65 3.84 -6.05
N THR A 173 38.00 4.44 -7.02
CA THR A 173 36.63 4.10 -7.43
C THR A 173 36.69 3.42 -8.79
N THR A 174 36.35 2.14 -8.84
CA THR A 174 36.52 1.31 -10.04
C THR A 174 35.44 0.23 -10.16
N CYS A 175 35.22 -0.25 -11.37
CA CYS A 175 34.29 -1.33 -11.71
C CYS A 175 34.96 -2.72 -11.82
N GLY A 176 36.21 -2.86 -11.41
CA GLY A 176 36.94 -4.14 -11.48
C GLY A 176 38.09 -4.20 -10.49
N ASP A 177 38.75 -5.34 -10.50
CA ASP A 177 39.95 -5.56 -9.69
C ASP A 177 41.02 -4.52 -10.00
N PHE A 178 41.82 -4.18 -9.00
CA PHE A 178 42.92 -3.25 -9.20
C PHE A 178 44.12 -3.60 -8.35
N SER A 179 45.25 -3.05 -8.70
CA SER A 179 46.47 -3.11 -7.88
C SER A 179 47.03 -1.73 -7.63
N LEU A 180 47.65 -1.56 -6.46
CA LEU A 180 48.34 -0.33 -6.06
C LEU A 180 49.78 -0.65 -5.64
N ASN A 181 50.69 0.17 -6.12
CA ASN A 181 52.09 0.09 -5.77
C ASN A 181 52.66 1.50 -5.53
N ALA A 182 53.37 1.68 -4.41
CA ALA A 182 54.11 2.88 -4.11
C ALA A 182 55.19 2.57 -3.05
N CYS A 183 56.36 3.17 -3.18
CA CYS A 183 57.30 3.22 -2.04
C CYS A 183 56.89 4.38 -1.08
N ALA A 184 57.22 4.26 0.17
CA ALA A 184 56.90 5.25 1.19
C ALA A 184 58.17 5.70 1.98
N GLN A 185 58.22 6.97 2.36
CA GLN A 185 59.17 7.47 3.33
C GLN A 185 58.49 7.80 4.64
N VAL A 186 59.02 7.28 5.73
CA VAL A 186 58.45 7.40 7.07
C VAL A 186 59.44 8.07 7.99
N PHE A 187 58.95 9.00 8.77
CA PHE A 187 59.70 9.56 9.91
C PHE A 187 59.24 8.84 11.19
N VAL A 188 60.13 7.98 11.67
CA VAL A 188 59.90 7.15 12.86
C VAL A 188 59.72 8.00 14.10
N GLY A 189 58.56 7.87 14.81
CA GLY A 189 58.24 8.67 15.96
C GLY A 189 58.27 10.20 15.67
N GLY A 190 57.97 10.59 14.42
CA GLY A 190 57.98 11.98 13.99
C GLY A 190 59.36 12.61 13.86
N SER A 191 60.45 11.83 13.93
CA SER A 191 61.80 12.37 13.88
C SER A 191 62.34 12.44 12.47
N GLN A 192 62.89 13.62 12.10
CA GLN A 192 63.52 13.86 10.80
C GLN A 192 65.04 13.57 10.80
N ASP A 193 65.56 12.97 11.85
CA ASP A 193 66.99 12.63 11.94
C ASP A 193 67.34 11.51 10.96
N THR A 194 68.04 11.85 9.90
CA THR A 194 68.45 10.91 8.85
C THR A 194 69.41 9.83 9.30
N THR A 195 69.96 9.95 10.51
CA THR A 195 70.92 8.96 11.02
C THR A 195 70.21 7.80 11.74
N CYS A 196 68.97 7.98 12.17
CA CYS A 196 68.23 6.98 12.91
C CYS A 196 66.81 6.69 12.43
N CYS A 197 66.14 7.74 11.89
CA CYS A 197 64.71 7.77 12.04
C CYS A 197 63.96 8.04 10.69
N VAL A 198 64.68 8.29 9.62
CA VAL A 198 64.12 8.36 8.28
C VAL A 198 64.23 7.01 7.63
N GLN A 199 63.11 6.37 7.36
CA GLN A 199 63.05 5.06 6.74
C GLN A 199 62.38 5.13 5.37
N GLN A 200 62.90 4.37 4.44
CA GLN A 200 62.30 4.13 3.13
C GLN A 200 61.80 2.68 3.11
N TRP A 201 60.59 2.52 2.66
CA TRP A 201 59.93 1.24 2.53
C TRP A 201 59.29 1.08 1.15
N CYS A 202 59.41 -0.07 0.56
CA CYS A 202 58.75 -0.44 -0.65
C CYS A 202 58.07 -1.81 -0.45
N PRO A 203 56.86 -2.03 -0.95
CA PRO A 203 56.24 -3.34 -0.88
C PRO A 203 57.01 -4.33 -1.77
N ASP A 204 57.12 -5.56 -1.30
CA ASP A 204 57.69 -6.67 -2.10
C ASP A 204 56.78 -7.01 -3.30
N GLU A 205 55.46 -6.92 -3.11
CA GLU A 205 54.43 -7.11 -4.09
C GLU A 205 53.42 -5.98 -4.03
N PRO A 206 52.81 -5.58 -5.17
CA PRO A 206 51.71 -4.62 -5.18
C PRO A 206 50.53 -5.08 -4.28
N LEU A 207 49.85 -4.14 -3.67
CA LEU A 207 48.54 -4.42 -3.06
C LEU A 207 47.58 -4.81 -4.19
N PHE A 208 47.02 -6.01 -4.16
CA PHE A 208 45.95 -6.44 -5.05
C PHE A 208 44.62 -6.39 -4.31
N VAL A 209 43.59 -5.82 -4.93
CA VAL A 209 42.25 -5.69 -4.38
C VAL A 209 41.28 -6.31 -5.36
N GLU A 210 40.59 -7.35 -4.89
CA GLU A 210 39.49 -7.96 -5.62
C GLU A 210 38.26 -7.07 -5.54
N HIS A 211 37.66 -6.77 -6.67
CA HIS A 211 36.48 -5.91 -6.76
C HIS A 211 35.27 -6.61 -6.16
N VAL A 212 34.54 -5.88 -5.29
CA VAL A 212 33.31 -6.36 -4.66
C VAL A 212 32.10 -5.85 -5.45
N VAL A 213 31.30 -6.79 -5.96
CA VAL A 213 30.00 -6.54 -6.53
C VAL A 213 28.94 -7.08 -5.57
N LEU A 214 28.25 -6.17 -4.92
CA LEU A 214 27.15 -6.51 -4.04
C LEU A 214 25.89 -6.85 -4.85
N GLY A 215 25.10 -7.77 -4.33
CA GLY A 215 23.84 -8.16 -4.92
C GLY A 215 23.38 -9.54 -4.47
N CYS A 216 22.20 -9.94 -4.87
CA CYS A 216 21.71 -11.28 -4.60
C CYS A 216 22.52 -12.33 -5.38
N THR A 217 23.18 -13.24 -4.67
CA THR A 217 23.99 -14.34 -5.25
C THR A 217 23.22 -15.65 -5.40
N ASN A 218 21.95 -15.71 -4.96
CA ASN A 218 21.15 -16.93 -5.05
C ASN A 218 20.43 -17.00 -6.41
N PRO A 219 20.72 -18.02 -7.26
CA PRO A 219 20.11 -18.15 -8.58
C PRO A 219 18.61 -18.46 -8.57
N ASP A 220 18.04 -18.86 -7.42
CA ASP A 220 16.60 -19.10 -7.27
C ASP A 220 15.82 -17.81 -6.94
N ALA A 221 16.51 -16.70 -6.68
CA ALA A 221 15.89 -15.41 -6.44
C ALA A 221 15.52 -14.73 -7.77
N CYS A 222 14.40 -14.02 -7.80
CA CYS A 222 13.98 -13.30 -9.01
C CYS A 222 14.91 -12.12 -9.35
N ASN A 223 15.56 -11.52 -8.33
CA ASN A 223 16.54 -10.44 -8.49
C ASN A 223 18.01 -10.96 -8.47
N TYR A 224 18.22 -12.23 -8.85
CA TYR A 224 19.56 -12.78 -8.95
C TYR A 224 20.49 -11.91 -9.82
N ASN A 225 21.63 -11.53 -9.27
CA ASN A 225 22.67 -10.83 -10.01
C ASN A 225 23.85 -11.77 -10.29
N ALA A 226 23.98 -12.19 -11.55
CA ALA A 226 25.06 -13.10 -11.97
C ALA A 226 26.48 -12.49 -11.84
N PHE A 227 26.59 -11.17 -11.69
CA PHE A 227 27.86 -10.47 -11.51
C PHE A 227 28.21 -10.26 -10.02
N ALA A 228 27.24 -10.45 -9.11
CA ALA A 228 27.52 -10.33 -7.69
C ALA A 228 28.46 -11.45 -7.22
N ASN A 229 29.52 -11.07 -6.51
CA ASN A 229 30.45 -12.00 -5.87
C ASN A 229 30.34 -11.96 -4.34
N GLN A 230 29.52 -11.02 -3.80
CA GLN A 230 29.19 -10.92 -2.40
C GLN A 230 27.69 -10.68 -2.22
N ASP A 231 27.05 -11.53 -1.42
CA ASP A 231 25.63 -11.40 -1.08
C ASP A 231 25.42 -10.22 -0.13
N ASP A 232 24.51 -9.33 -0.49
CA ASP A 232 24.10 -8.16 0.30
C ASP A 232 22.78 -8.38 1.07
N ALA A 233 22.29 -9.62 1.08
CA ALA A 233 21.01 -10.02 1.65
C ALA A 233 19.79 -9.38 0.97
N SER A 234 19.92 -8.89 -0.26
CA SER A 234 18.85 -8.29 -1.05
C SER A 234 18.00 -9.31 -1.80
N CYS A 235 18.27 -10.62 -1.66
CA CYS A 235 17.58 -11.66 -2.42
C CYS A 235 16.07 -11.64 -2.19
N VAL A 236 15.33 -11.54 -3.28
CA VAL A 236 13.87 -11.59 -3.31
C VAL A 236 13.44 -12.90 -3.96
N PHE A 237 12.54 -13.62 -3.30
CA PHE A 237 12.04 -14.90 -3.79
C PHE A 237 10.59 -14.78 -4.23
N VAL A 238 10.25 -15.44 -5.32
CA VAL A 238 8.88 -15.57 -5.81
C VAL A 238 7.99 -16.15 -4.71
N ALA A 239 6.77 -15.61 -4.59
CA ALA A 239 5.78 -15.95 -3.56
C ALA A 239 6.20 -15.59 -2.11
N ALA A 240 7.33 -14.95 -1.87
CA ALA A 240 7.59 -14.32 -0.58
C ALA A 240 6.64 -13.14 -0.36
N THR A 241 6.21 -12.96 0.89
CA THR A 241 5.30 -11.86 1.25
C THR A 241 5.98 -10.50 1.11
N CYS A 242 5.25 -9.54 0.61
CA CYS A 242 5.67 -8.14 0.48
C CYS A 242 4.49 -7.21 0.82
N ASP A 243 4.62 -5.93 0.52
CA ASP A 243 3.58 -4.92 0.65
C ASP A 243 3.69 -4.01 -0.59
N ASP A 244 2.71 -4.06 -1.47
CA ASP A 244 2.65 -3.21 -2.68
C ASP A 244 2.12 -1.79 -2.39
N MET A 245 1.87 -1.49 -1.10
CA MET A 245 1.32 -0.22 -0.60
C MET A 245 -0.04 0.15 -1.19
N ASN A 246 -0.79 -0.83 -1.66
CA ASN A 246 -2.10 -0.65 -2.23
C ASN A 246 -3.18 -1.25 -1.32
N GLU A 247 -3.93 -0.42 -0.63
CA GLU A 247 -5.00 -0.84 0.30
C GLU A 247 -6.15 -1.60 -0.39
N LEU A 248 -6.19 -1.62 -1.73
CA LEU A 248 -7.21 -2.31 -2.51
C LEU A 248 -6.81 -3.73 -2.90
N THR A 249 -5.62 -4.18 -2.51
CA THR A 249 -5.09 -5.51 -2.73
C THR A 249 -4.86 -6.24 -1.40
N VAL A 250 -4.78 -7.55 -1.44
CA VAL A 250 -4.49 -8.39 -0.28
C VAL A 250 -3.59 -9.57 -0.67
N GLY A 251 -2.84 -10.08 0.30
CA GLY A 251 -2.01 -11.26 0.08
C GLY A 251 -0.83 -10.99 -0.85
N ASP A 252 -0.21 -9.84 -0.72
CA ASP A 252 0.85 -9.35 -1.58
C ASP A 252 2.06 -10.28 -1.54
N VAL A 253 2.49 -10.69 -2.71
CA VAL A 253 3.64 -11.58 -2.91
C VAL A 253 4.45 -11.13 -4.12
N TYR A 254 5.75 -11.39 -4.06
CA TYR A 254 6.63 -11.16 -5.18
C TYR A 254 6.33 -12.12 -6.32
N GLN A 255 6.25 -11.58 -7.53
CA GLN A 255 6.05 -12.33 -8.78
C GLN A 255 7.38 -12.71 -9.42
N ASP A 256 7.34 -13.44 -10.55
CA ASP A 256 8.53 -13.88 -11.30
C ASP A 256 9.38 -12.69 -11.82
N ASP A 257 8.77 -11.52 -11.96
CA ASP A 257 9.41 -10.26 -12.37
C ASP A 257 9.97 -9.45 -11.18
N CYS A 258 9.95 -10.00 -9.97
CA CYS A 258 10.27 -9.33 -8.70
C CYS A 258 9.35 -8.17 -8.32
N ASP A 259 8.28 -7.94 -9.04
CA ASP A 259 7.28 -6.96 -8.64
C ASP A 259 6.43 -7.51 -7.50
N CYS A 260 6.20 -6.68 -6.49
CA CYS A 260 5.25 -6.98 -5.43
C CYS A 260 3.84 -6.70 -5.93
N LYS A 261 2.97 -7.72 -5.92
CA LYS A 261 1.57 -7.60 -6.38
C LYS A 261 0.66 -8.37 -5.45
N GLY A 262 -0.38 -7.71 -4.99
CA GLY A 262 -1.47 -8.34 -4.26
C GLY A 262 -2.61 -8.79 -5.18
N TYR A 263 -3.60 -9.45 -4.59
CA TYR A 263 -4.77 -9.96 -5.29
C TYR A 263 -5.97 -9.06 -5.02
N SER A 264 -6.86 -8.97 -5.99
CA SER A 264 -8.10 -8.19 -5.89
C SER A 264 -9.27 -8.84 -6.63
N CYS A 265 -10.48 -8.49 -6.23
CA CYS A 265 -11.71 -8.94 -6.88
C CYS A 265 -11.96 -8.16 -8.16
N TYR A 266 -12.12 -8.84 -9.29
CA TYR A 266 -12.35 -8.24 -10.61
C TYR A 266 -13.83 -8.23 -11.03
N ASP A 267 -14.75 -8.71 -10.17
CA ASP A 267 -16.17 -8.62 -10.44
C ASP A 267 -16.67 -7.18 -10.15
N PRO A 268 -17.14 -6.44 -11.18
CA PRO A 268 -17.61 -5.07 -11.02
C PRO A 268 -18.88 -4.94 -10.15
N PHE A 269 -19.54 -6.05 -9.84
CA PHE A 269 -20.70 -6.07 -8.94
C PHE A 269 -20.34 -6.38 -7.49
N ALA A 270 -19.08 -6.70 -7.19
CA ALA A 270 -18.61 -6.92 -5.84
C ALA A 270 -18.32 -5.61 -5.10
N CYS A 271 -18.49 -5.62 -3.79
CA CYS A 271 -18.23 -4.47 -2.93
C CYS A 271 -16.77 -4.03 -2.92
N ASN A 272 -15.86 -4.97 -3.09
CA ASN A 272 -14.42 -4.75 -3.12
C ASN A 272 -13.84 -4.86 -4.53
N PHE A 273 -14.64 -4.51 -5.54
CA PHE A 273 -14.15 -4.46 -6.92
C PHE A 273 -12.90 -3.59 -7.04
N SER A 274 -11.85 -4.15 -7.59
CA SER A 274 -10.60 -3.46 -7.89
C SER A 274 -9.88 -4.18 -9.03
N THR A 275 -9.27 -3.43 -9.93
CA THR A 275 -8.39 -3.95 -10.99
C THR A 275 -6.93 -3.65 -10.70
N ALA A 276 -6.61 -3.30 -9.46
CA ALA A 276 -5.28 -2.82 -9.07
C ALA A 276 -4.25 -3.93 -8.86
N GLY A 277 -4.68 -5.18 -8.64
CA GLY A 277 -3.81 -6.32 -8.40
C GLY A 277 -3.98 -7.45 -9.41
N LEU A 278 -3.63 -8.65 -8.99
CA LEU A 278 -3.91 -9.89 -9.71
C LEU A 278 -5.35 -10.32 -9.43
N GLN A 279 -6.02 -10.87 -10.44
CA GLN A 279 -7.40 -11.33 -10.30
C GLN A 279 -7.49 -12.54 -9.36
N ASP A 280 -8.35 -12.40 -8.34
CA ASP A 280 -8.81 -13.51 -7.49
C ASP A 280 -10.29 -13.29 -7.14
N ASP A 281 -11.16 -14.00 -7.82
CA ASP A 281 -12.61 -13.87 -7.66
C ASP A 281 -13.12 -14.51 -6.35
N ASP A 282 -12.31 -15.34 -5.69
CA ASP A 282 -12.64 -15.91 -4.37
C ASP A 282 -12.60 -14.83 -3.26
N LEU A 283 -11.95 -13.69 -3.54
CA LEU A 283 -11.92 -12.53 -2.63
C LEU A 283 -13.15 -11.64 -2.76
N CYS A 284 -13.99 -11.86 -3.76
CA CYS A 284 -15.16 -11.02 -3.98
C CYS A 284 -16.20 -11.19 -2.89
N PHE A 285 -16.67 -10.09 -2.33
CA PHE A 285 -17.81 -10.11 -1.43
C PHE A 285 -18.90 -9.16 -1.91
N TYR A 286 -20.15 -9.52 -1.61
CA TYR A 286 -21.34 -8.87 -2.11
C TYR A 286 -22.26 -8.49 -0.95
N VAL A 287 -23.17 -7.53 -1.19
CA VAL A 287 -24.29 -7.28 -0.28
C VAL A 287 -25.17 -8.53 -0.26
N PHE A 288 -25.46 -9.04 0.93
CA PHE A 288 -26.33 -10.20 1.06
C PHE A 288 -27.76 -9.83 0.65
N GLN A 289 -28.36 -10.61 -0.25
CA GLN A 289 -29.71 -10.39 -0.72
C GLN A 289 -30.72 -11.08 0.17
N TYR A 290 -31.73 -10.36 0.57
CA TYR A 290 -32.91 -10.85 1.29
C TYR A 290 -34.14 -10.76 0.39
N ASP A 291 -35.18 -11.55 0.68
CA ASP A 291 -36.46 -11.42 0.00
C ASP A 291 -37.22 -10.22 0.57
N ILE A 292 -38.04 -9.58 -0.28
CA ILE A 292 -39.00 -8.57 0.16
C ILE A 292 -40.20 -9.29 0.77
N GLU A 293 -40.48 -9.02 2.04
CA GLU A 293 -41.64 -9.55 2.74
C GLU A 293 -42.83 -8.61 2.59
N GLY A 294 -43.97 -9.13 2.17
CA GLY A 294 -45.19 -8.39 1.97
C GLY A 294 -46.25 -9.17 1.21
N THR A 295 -47.44 -8.60 1.04
CA THR A 295 -48.49 -9.28 0.27
C THR A 295 -48.24 -9.21 -1.22
N THR A 296 -48.42 -10.35 -1.90
CA THR A 296 -48.30 -10.46 -3.38
C THR A 296 -49.60 -10.29 -4.13
N ASP A 297 -50.75 -10.18 -3.39
CA ASP A 297 -52.07 -10.02 -3.98
C ASP A 297 -52.90 -8.94 -3.27
N PRO A 298 -52.41 -7.68 -3.20
CA PRO A 298 -53.10 -6.59 -2.53
C PRO A 298 -54.36 -6.15 -3.27
N PHE A 299 -55.29 -5.54 -2.53
CA PHE A 299 -56.42 -4.86 -3.17
C PHE A 299 -56.01 -3.41 -3.50
N SER A 300 -56.56 -2.91 -4.62
CA SER A 300 -56.38 -1.49 -4.99
C SER A 300 -56.95 -0.57 -3.91
N SER A 301 -56.33 0.61 -3.78
CA SER A 301 -56.66 1.65 -2.77
C SER A 301 -56.51 1.19 -1.31
N THR A 302 -55.73 0.12 -1.06
CA THR A 302 -55.35 -0.32 0.31
C THR A 302 -53.91 -0.08 0.58
N LEU A 303 -53.63 0.35 1.82
CA LEU A 303 -52.25 0.51 2.29
C LEU A 303 -51.63 -0.84 2.59
N GLN A 304 -50.48 -1.09 2.03
CA GLN A 304 -49.69 -2.29 2.29
C GLN A 304 -48.31 -1.92 2.79
N VAL A 305 -47.74 -2.78 3.63
CA VAL A 305 -46.41 -2.63 4.20
C VAL A 305 -45.51 -3.71 3.63
N TYR A 306 -44.35 -3.27 3.10
CA TYR A 306 -43.29 -4.16 2.61
C TYR A 306 -42.05 -3.97 3.44
N THR A 307 -41.38 -5.06 3.75
CA THR A 307 -40.18 -5.04 4.62
C THR A 307 -39.05 -5.76 3.91
N TYR A 308 -37.86 -5.17 3.95
CA TYR A 308 -36.61 -5.77 3.52
C TYR A 308 -35.68 -5.86 4.72
N THR A 309 -35.16 -7.06 5.00
CA THR A 309 -34.37 -7.29 6.23
C THR A 309 -33.09 -6.45 6.22
N GLY A 310 -32.32 -6.49 5.17
CA GLY A 310 -31.12 -5.70 4.94
C GLY A 310 -30.06 -5.73 6.03
N THR A 311 -28.98 -5.04 5.80
CA THR A 311 -27.84 -4.91 6.73
C THR A 311 -28.02 -3.68 7.66
N ALA A 312 -27.55 -3.78 8.91
CA ALA A 312 -27.67 -2.68 9.85
C ALA A 312 -26.89 -1.44 9.39
N GLY A 313 -27.56 -0.27 9.36
CA GLY A 313 -26.98 1.01 8.94
C GLY A 313 -27.03 1.27 7.43
N SER A 314 -27.63 0.36 6.66
CA SER A 314 -27.85 0.54 5.22
C SER A 314 -28.92 1.59 4.92
N THR A 315 -28.89 2.08 3.70
CA THR A 315 -29.94 2.88 3.06
C THR A 315 -30.57 2.10 1.92
N TYR A 316 -31.82 2.43 1.58
CA TYR A 316 -32.61 1.65 0.65
C TYR A 316 -33.23 2.56 -0.42
N GLU A 317 -33.04 2.22 -1.68
CA GLU A 317 -33.72 2.86 -2.80
C GLU A 317 -34.83 1.95 -3.31
N TRP A 318 -36.09 2.40 -3.19
CA TRP A 318 -37.26 1.65 -3.58
C TRP A 318 -37.83 2.12 -4.90
N THR A 319 -38.23 1.20 -5.74
CA THR A 319 -38.94 1.45 -6.97
C THR A 319 -40.27 0.70 -6.94
N VAL A 320 -41.38 1.37 -7.24
CA VAL A 320 -42.73 0.78 -7.25
C VAL A 320 -43.39 1.05 -8.59
N ASP A 321 -43.86 -0.01 -9.22
CA ASP A 321 -44.68 0.06 -10.44
C ASP A 321 -46.11 -0.39 -10.14
N GLY A 322 -47.12 0.39 -10.55
CA GLY A 322 -48.54 0.15 -10.31
C GLY A 322 -49.07 0.62 -8.94
N GLY A 323 -48.23 1.29 -8.13
CA GLY A 323 -48.57 1.82 -6.81
C GLY A 323 -47.94 3.17 -6.53
N SER A 324 -48.30 3.73 -5.37
CA SER A 324 -47.75 5.00 -4.88
C SER A 324 -47.15 4.82 -3.48
N VAL A 325 -45.93 5.25 -3.31
CA VAL A 325 -45.26 5.27 -1.99
C VAL A 325 -45.88 6.36 -1.13
N THR A 326 -46.22 6.04 0.11
CA THR A 326 -46.82 6.97 1.04
C THR A 326 -45.87 7.31 2.20
N ASP A 327 -44.96 6.40 2.55
CA ASP A 327 -43.95 6.59 3.62
C ASP A 327 -42.88 5.51 3.53
N GLY A 328 -41.71 5.76 4.15
CA GLY A 328 -40.63 4.78 4.30
C GLY A 328 -39.54 4.86 3.22
N GLU A 329 -39.52 5.88 2.34
CA GLU A 329 -38.42 6.10 1.41
C GLU A 329 -37.08 6.16 2.17
N GLY A 330 -36.08 5.44 1.68
CA GLY A 330 -34.76 5.36 2.31
C GLY A 330 -34.65 4.40 3.51
N MET A 331 -35.75 3.81 3.95
CA MET A 331 -35.83 2.87 5.08
C MET A 331 -36.04 1.43 4.56
N ASN A 332 -35.79 0.46 5.43
CA ASN A 332 -36.02 -0.95 5.16
C ASN A 332 -37.50 -1.39 5.23
N VAL A 333 -38.40 -0.45 5.48
CA VAL A 333 -39.87 -0.67 5.51
C VAL A 333 -40.52 0.38 4.65
N LEU A 334 -41.32 -0.05 3.68
CA LEU A 334 -42.00 0.82 2.75
C LEU A 334 -43.50 0.67 2.83
N ASN A 335 -44.22 1.78 2.84
CA ASN A 335 -45.68 1.84 2.79
C ASN A 335 -46.15 2.21 1.37
N VAL A 336 -46.94 1.32 0.75
CA VAL A 336 -47.40 1.46 -0.60
C VAL A 336 -48.94 1.40 -0.67
N VAL A 337 -49.54 2.30 -1.43
CA VAL A 337 -50.95 2.21 -1.85
C VAL A 337 -50.99 1.83 -3.33
N TRP A 338 -51.48 0.68 -3.61
CA TRP A 338 -51.64 0.18 -5.01
C TRP A 338 -52.82 0.89 -5.69
N THR A 339 -52.59 1.42 -6.86
CA THR A 339 -53.60 2.22 -7.57
C THR A 339 -54.16 1.49 -8.78
N ASP A 340 -53.34 0.77 -9.51
CA ASP A 340 -53.70 0.16 -10.80
C ASP A 340 -54.00 -1.32 -10.62
N GLU A 341 -55.07 -1.81 -11.24
CA GLU A 341 -55.38 -3.24 -11.30
C GLU A 341 -54.42 -3.95 -12.25
N GLY A 342 -53.97 -5.11 -11.90
CA GLY A 342 -53.14 -5.97 -12.72
C GLY A 342 -51.78 -6.26 -12.10
N ASN A 343 -50.77 -6.40 -12.96
CA ASN A 343 -49.44 -6.68 -12.51
C ASN A 343 -48.74 -5.41 -12.02
N GLY A 344 -48.13 -5.48 -10.87
CA GLY A 344 -47.27 -4.47 -10.32
C GLY A 344 -45.98 -5.08 -9.81
N SER A 345 -45.00 -4.27 -9.45
CA SER A 345 -43.77 -4.71 -8.85
C SER A 345 -43.27 -3.73 -7.81
N ILE A 346 -42.52 -4.25 -6.85
CA ILE A 346 -41.76 -3.46 -5.88
C ILE A 346 -40.35 -3.98 -5.88
N CYS A 347 -39.38 -3.07 -6.10
CA CYS A 347 -37.97 -3.41 -6.11
C CYS A 347 -37.21 -2.57 -5.07
N VAL A 348 -36.13 -3.10 -4.54
CA VAL A 348 -35.26 -2.44 -3.59
C VAL A 348 -33.81 -2.63 -3.96
N VAL A 349 -33.01 -1.58 -3.84
CA VAL A 349 -31.55 -1.62 -3.88
C VAL A 349 -31.03 -1.19 -2.51
N GLU A 350 -30.26 -2.05 -1.87
CA GLU A 350 -29.60 -1.76 -0.60
C GLU A 350 -28.23 -1.14 -0.85
N THR A 351 -27.89 -0.04 -0.15
CA THR A 351 -26.54 0.49 -0.06
C THR A 351 -26.08 0.41 1.40
N THR A 352 -25.02 -0.35 1.66
CA THR A 352 -24.48 -0.52 3.01
C THR A 352 -23.87 0.77 3.57
N ALA A 353 -23.63 0.82 4.88
CA ALA A 353 -23.00 1.96 5.54
C ALA A 353 -21.60 2.29 4.97
N ASP A 354 -20.91 1.30 4.43
CA ASP A 354 -19.59 1.44 3.79
C ASP A 354 -19.68 1.86 2.31
N GLY A 355 -20.91 2.09 1.81
CA GLY A 355 -21.15 2.55 0.45
C GLY A 355 -21.23 1.46 -0.61
N CYS A 356 -21.25 0.18 -0.22
CA CYS A 356 -21.45 -0.90 -1.18
C CYS A 356 -22.89 -0.99 -1.63
N VAL A 357 -23.09 -1.00 -2.96
CA VAL A 357 -24.41 -1.06 -3.60
C VAL A 357 -24.71 -2.52 -3.94
N GLY A 358 -25.83 -3.03 -3.38
CA GLY A 358 -26.33 -4.37 -3.66
C GLY A 358 -27.01 -4.45 -5.05
N GLN A 359 -27.33 -5.68 -5.42
CA GLN A 359 -28.15 -5.90 -6.61
C GLN A 359 -29.62 -5.61 -6.28
N GLU A 360 -30.38 -5.20 -7.30
CA GLU A 360 -31.81 -4.98 -7.17
C GLU A 360 -32.56 -6.27 -6.87
N VAL A 361 -33.42 -6.24 -5.85
CA VAL A 361 -34.31 -7.35 -5.48
C VAL A 361 -35.73 -6.91 -5.73
N CYS A 362 -36.52 -7.71 -6.46
CA CYS A 362 -37.88 -7.39 -6.83
C CYS A 362 -38.88 -8.42 -6.33
N LEU A 363 -40.09 -7.95 -5.99
CA LEU A 363 -41.26 -8.73 -5.67
C LEU A 363 -42.39 -8.36 -6.65
N ASP A 364 -42.85 -9.32 -7.41
CA ASP A 364 -44.01 -9.15 -8.26
C ASP A 364 -45.29 -9.25 -7.42
N VAL A 365 -46.26 -8.38 -7.74
CA VAL A 365 -47.55 -8.35 -7.08
C VAL A 365 -48.67 -8.35 -8.12
N ILE A 366 -49.81 -8.91 -7.77
CA ILE A 366 -51.02 -8.89 -8.58
C ILE A 366 -52.09 -8.09 -7.84
N VAL A 367 -52.29 -6.86 -8.28
CA VAL A 367 -53.25 -5.93 -7.64
C VAL A 367 -54.66 -6.30 -8.08
N ARG A 368 -55.49 -6.58 -7.10
CA ARG A 368 -56.89 -6.92 -7.33
C ARG A 368 -57.77 -5.69 -7.10
N LEU A 369 -58.84 -5.57 -7.90
CA LEU A 369 -59.86 -4.56 -7.60
C LEU A 369 -60.46 -4.84 -6.21
N SER A 370 -60.51 -3.77 -5.41
CA SER A 370 -61.39 -3.76 -4.23
C SER A 370 -62.84 -3.65 -4.74
N SER A 371 -63.38 -4.72 -5.30
CA SER A 371 -64.79 -4.75 -5.62
C SER A 371 -65.56 -4.93 -4.33
N VAL A 372 -65.92 -3.83 -3.67
CA VAL A 372 -67.16 -3.83 -2.89
C VAL A 372 -68.26 -3.97 -3.95
N GLN A 373 -68.65 -5.22 -4.25
CA GLN A 373 -69.90 -5.46 -4.94
C GLN A 373 -70.97 -4.97 -3.99
N GLU A 374 -71.47 -3.73 -4.22
CA GLU A 374 -72.68 -3.29 -3.53
C GLU A 374 -73.77 -4.28 -3.85
N LEU A 375 -74.33 -4.89 -2.79
CA LEU A 375 -75.52 -5.73 -2.93
C LEU A 375 -76.58 -4.92 -3.68
N PRO A 376 -77.11 -5.39 -4.80
CA PRO A 376 -78.11 -4.62 -5.56
C PRO A 376 -79.28 -4.32 -4.65
N GLN A 377 -79.57 -3.03 -4.47
CA GLN A 377 -80.56 -2.53 -3.48
C GLN A 377 -81.96 -3.15 -3.63
N GLY A 378 -82.30 -3.76 -4.73
CA GLY A 378 -83.59 -4.38 -4.96
C GLY A 378 -83.71 -5.84 -4.58
N GLN A 379 -82.65 -6.49 -4.16
CA GLN A 379 -82.60 -7.96 -3.87
C GLN A 379 -82.81 -8.32 -2.41
N PHE A 380 -82.82 -7.34 -1.48
CA PHE A 380 -83.01 -7.56 -0.05
C PHE A 380 -84.18 -6.71 0.48
N GLU A 381 -85.28 -7.39 0.85
CA GLU A 381 -86.46 -6.74 1.43
C GLU A 381 -86.72 -7.23 2.84
N VAL A 382 -87.25 -6.32 3.68
CA VAL A 382 -87.57 -6.58 5.06
C VAL A 382 -89.02 -6.12 5.32
N TYR A 383 -89.87 -7.04 5.68
CA TYR A 383 -91.29 -6.73 5.93
C TYR A 383 -91.87 -7.63 7.02
N PRO A 384 -92.98 -7.21 7.70
CA PRO A 384 -93.54 -5.84 7.62
C PRO A 384 -92.63 -4.83 8.33
N ASN A 385 -92.62 -3.58 7.83
CA ASN A 385 -91.94 -2.49 8.51
C ASN A 385 -92.95 -1.32 8.58
N PRO A 386 -93.54 -0.99 9.70
CA PRO A 386 -93.21 -1.41 11.07
C PRO A 386 -93.61 -2.89 11.37
N ALA A 387 -92.82 -3.56 12.25
CA ALA A 387 -93.03 -4.89 12.74
C ALA A 387 -93.56 -4.89 14.18
N ARG A 388 -94.23 -5.99 14.59
CA ARG A 388 -94.58 -6.25 16.01
C ARG A 388 -93.84 -7.43 16.60
N ASP A 389 -94.14 -8.61 16.09
CA ASP A 389 -93.60 -9.87 16.64
C ASP A 389 -92.52 -10.47 15.72
N TRP A 390 -92.66 -10.25 14.40
CA TRP A 390 -91.84 -10.90 13.40
C TRP A 390 -91.43 -9.95 12.29
N LEU A 391 -90.15 -10.06 11.83
CA LEU A 391 -89.64 -9.49 10.63
C LEU A 391 -89.33 -10.59 9.64
N GLN A 392 -89.84 -10.53 8.43
CA GLN A 392 -89.47 -11.46 7.35
C GLN A 392 -88.38 -10.82 6.51
N LEU A 393 -87.36 -11.63 6.20
CA LEU A 393 -86.28 -11.28 5.30
C LEU A 393 -86.49 -12.00 4.00
N GLN A 394 -86.55 -11.27 2.92
CA GLN A 394 -86.60 -11.85 1.59
C GLN A 394 -85.36 -11.43 0.79
N TRP A 395 -84.65 -12.47 0.32
CA TRP A 395 -83.54 -12.31 -0.58
C TRP A 395 -83.85 -12.95 -1.93
N THR A 396 -83.63 -12.19 -3.00
CA THR A 396 -83.93 -12.65 -4.39
C THR A 396 -82.63 -12.80 -5.22
N GLY A 397 -81.46 -13.02 -4.56
CA GLY A 397 -80.16 -13.21 -5.18
C GLY A 397 -79.66 -14.66 -5.16
N PRO A 398 -78.36 -14.88 -5.38
CA PRO A 398 -77.73 -16.20 -5.27
C PRO A 398 -77.79 -16.79 -3.86
N VAL A 399 -77.58 -18.08 -3.75
CA VAL A 399 -77.60 -18.82 -2.46
C VAL A 399 -76.63 -18.17 -1.48
N LEU A 400 -77.12 -17.86 -0.31
CA LEU A 400 -76.36 -17.15 0.76
C LEU A 400 -75.63 -18.14 1.62
N HIS A 401 -74.33 -18.38 1.36
CA HIS A 401 -73.50 -19.14 2.30
C HIS A 401 -72.85 -18.21 3.33
N GLY A 402 -73.16 -18.41 4.61
CA GLY A 402 -72.52 -17.65 5.69
C GLY A 402 -73.05 -16.23 5.89
N ALA A 403 -74.20 -15.87 5.33
CA ALA A 403 -74.81 -14.56 5.55
C ALA A 403 -75.18 -14.36 7.01
N ARG A 404 -75.06 -13.11 7.49
CA ARG A 404 -75.27 -12.74 8.91
C ARG A 404 -76.15 -11.51 9.02
N ILE A 405 -76.98 -11.49 10.01
CA ILE A 405 -77.78 -10.33 10.39
C ILE A 405 -77.35 -9.83 11.73
N LEU A 406 -77.12 -8.51 11.79
CA LEU A 406 -76.96 -7.75 13.00
C LEU A 406 -78.06 -6.74 13.13
N LEU A 407 -78.79 -6.75 14.24
CA LEU A 407 -79.78 -5.69 14.55
C LEU A 407 -79.20 -4.80 15.64
N ARG A 408 -79.18 -3.49 15.38
CA ARG A 408 -78.68 -2.51 16.34
C ARG A 408 -79.79 -1.55 16.77
N ASP A 409 -79.82 -1.22 18.05
CA ASP A 409 -80.67 -0.17 18.58
C ASP A 409 -80.19 1.22 18.20
N ALA A 410 -80.97 2.25 18.53
CA ALA A 410 -80.66 3.66 18.24
C ALA A 410 -79.33 4.14 18.88
N SER A 411 -78.76 3.40 19.84
CA SER A 411 -77.46 3.70 20.44
C SER A 411 -76.31 2.97 19.74
N GLY A 412 -76.59 2.16 18.73
CA GLY A 412 -75.61 1.36 17.99
C GLY A 412 -75.25 0.00 18.66
N ARG A 413 -75.87 -0.33 19.78
CA ARG A 413 -75.66 -1.58 20.47
C ARG A 413 -76.34 -2.74 19.71
N VAL A 414 -75.63 -3.81 19.49
CA VAL A 414 -76.14 -5.06 18.88
C VAL A 414 -77.15 -5.70 19.81
N VAL A 415 -78.40 -5.83 19.39
CA VAL A 415 -79.49 -6.48 20.11
C VAL A 415 -79.87 -7.85 19.58
N MET A 416 -79.48 -8.14 18.33
CA MET A 416 -79.61 -9.43 17.69
C MET A 416 -78.41 -9.71 16.78
N ASP A 417 -77.90 -10.95 16.78
CA ASP A 417 -76.81 -11.41 15.94
C ASP A 417 -77.04 -12.85 15.53
N GLN A 418 -77.30 -13.09 14.27
CA GLN A 418 -77.76 -14.38 13.77
C GLN A 418 -77.20 -14.67 12.37
N GLN A 419 -76.82 -15.95 12.10
CA GLN A 419 -76.58 -16.43 10.75
C GLN A 419 -77.96 -16.76 10.10
N VAL A 420 -78.09 -16.42 8.84
CA VAL A 420 -79.36 -16.58 8.12
C VAL A 420 -79.27 -17.52 6.94
N ALA A 421 -80.36 -18.24 6.69
CA ALA A 421 -80.65 -19.01 5.48
C ALA A 421 -81.51 -18.15 4.49
N GLU A 422 -81.78 -18.70 3.30
CA GLU A 422 -82.40 -17.98 2.15
C GLU A 422 -83.73 -17.28 2.42
N GLN A 423 -84.55 -17.81 3.34
CA GLN A 423 -85.75 -17.16 3.84
C GLN A 423 -85.85 -17.36 5.34
N GLU A 424 -85.84 -16.29 6.08
CA GLU A 424 -85.89 -16.38 7.54
C GLU A 424 -86.82 -15.31 8.15
N SER A 425 -87.49 -15.75 9.22
CA SER A 425 -88.37 -14.90 10.01
C SER A 425 -87.67 -14.64 11.35
N LEU A 426 -87.36 -13.38 11.65
CA LEU A 426 -86.71 -12.95 12.89
C LEU A 426 -87.79 -12.67 13.93
N ASP A 427 -87.70 -13.31 15.10
CA ASP A 427 -88.53 -12.97 16.25
C ASP A 427 -88.04 -11.68 16.90
N VAL A 428 -88.86 -10.62 16.81
CA VAL A 428 -88.56 -9.29 17.38
C VAL A 428 -89.51 -8.98 18.51
N SER A 429 -90.33 -9.88 18.94
CA SER A 429 -91.36 -9.71 19.98
C SER A 429 -90.77 -9.30 21.32
N SER A 430 -89.54 -9.64 21.61
CA SER A 430 -88.80 -9.27 22.85
C SER A 430 -88.15 -7.91 22.80
N LEU A 431 -88.18 -7.22 21.64
CA LEU A 431 -87.54 -5.92 21.47
C LEU A 431 -88.52 -4.79 21.81
N GLY A 432 -88.02 -3.72 22.40
CA GLY A 432 -88.80 -2.54 22.72
C GLY A 432 -89.26 -1.77 21.47
N ALA A 433 -90.41 -1.12 21.52
CA ALA A 433 -90.82 -0.23 20.43
C ALA A 433 -89.78 0.84 20.14
N GLY A 434 -89.38 1.00 18.89
CA GLY A 434 -88.33 1.92 18.52
C GLY A 434 -87.77 1.70 17.10
N ALA A 435 -86.83 2.54 16.70
CA ALA A 435 -86.14 2.41 15.41
C ALA A 435 -84.84 1.59 15.62
N TYR A 436 -84.60 0.70 14.72
CA TYR A 436 -83.41 -0.18 14.69
C TYR A 436 -82.76 -0.15 13.34
N VAL A 437 -81.46 -0.44 13.25
CA VAL A 437 -80.74 -0.63 12.03
C VAL A 437 -80.43 -2.12 11.89
N LEU A 438 -80.97 -2.73 10.87
CA LEU A 438 -80.67 -4.08 10.42
C LEU A 438 -79.54 -4.03 9.43
N GLU A 439 -78.43 -4.66 9.73
CA GLU A 439 -77.27 -4.86 8.86
C GLU A 439 -77.25 -6.31 8.44
N PHE A 440 -77.33 -6.53 7.12
CA PHE A 440 -77.28 -7.80 6.48
C PHE A 440 -75.96 -7.92 5.73
N THR A 441 -75.11 -8.84 6.18
CA THR A 441 -73.75 -9.05 5.64
C THR A 441 -73.69 -10.36 4.94
N VAL A 442 -73.19 -10.36 3.70
CA VAL A 442 -72.92 -11.58 2.92
C VAL A 442 -71.43 -11.63 2.69
N PRO A 443 -70.75 -12.73 3.09
CA PRO A 443 -69.31 -12.90 2.77
C PRO A 443 -69.08 -12.72 1.30
N GLU A 444 -67.99 -12.04 0.93
CA GLU A 444 -67.56 -11.72 -0.46
C GLU A 444 -68.44 -10.69 -1.20
N TRP A 445 -69.61 -10.29 -0.67
CA TRP A 445 -70.54 -9.38 -1.34
C TRP A 445 -70.71 -8.03 -0.58
N GLY A 446 -70.26 -7.96 0.69
CA GLY A 446 -70.40 -6.75 1.51
C GLY A 446 -71.62 -6.77 2.41
N SER A 447 -72.04 -5.60 2.86
CA SER A 447 -73.22 -5.42 3.75
C SER A 447 -74.24 -4.41 3.20
N ILE A 448 -75.51 -4.65 3.55
CA ILE A 448 -76.58 -3.70 3.29
C ILE A 448 -77.31 -3.36 4.61
N GLN A 449 -77.65 -2.12 4.80
CA GLN A 449 -78.36 -1.66 5.99
C GLN A 449 -79.78 -1.27 5.66
N ARG A 450 -80.74 -1.60 6.54
CA ARG A 450 -82.15 -1.18 6.46
C ARG A 450 -82.60 -0.65 7.81
N GLN A 451 -83.30 0.39 7.79
CA GLN A 451 -84.01 0.89 8.98
C GLN A 451 -85.29 0.12 9.15
N VAL A 452 -85.49 -0.45 10.34
CA VAL A 452 -86.69 -1.17 10.73
C VAL A 452 -87.31 -0.53 11.96
N VAL A 453 -88.62 -0.48 11.99
CA VAL A 453 -89.37 0.10 13.14
C VAL A 453 -90.16 -1.04 13.79
N ILE A 454 -89.99 -1.18 15.13
CA ILE A 454 -90.72 -2.17 15.95
C ILE A 454 -91.78 -1.39 16.77
N GLN A 455 -93.00 -1.94 16.83
CA GLN A 455 -94.15 -1.31 17.49
C GLN A 455 -94.71 -2.15 18.60
#